data_1ec5ca06fa1e9dbc2fed8a14de026699
#
_entry.id   1ec5ca06fa1e9dbc2fed8a14de026699
#
_cell.length_a   1.000
_cell.length_b   1.000
_cell.length_c   1.000
_cell.angle_alpha   90.00
_cell.angle_beta   90.00
_cell.angle_gamma   90.00
#
_symmetry.space_group_name_H-M   'P 1'
#
loop_
_entity.id
_entity.type
_entity.pdbx_description
1 polymer ?
#
loop_
_entity_poly.entity_id
_entity_poly.type
_entity_poly.pdbx_seq_one_letter_code
_entity_poly.pdbx_strand_id
1 'polypeptide(L)'
;QKYNKQLINAFKHGKTPEIIIVVDKLLTGFDAPRNTVLYLARKLKEHSLLQAIARVNRLHEGKESGLILDYSGVIESLDEAIDFYSQLADYDRIDLEQTVTYIADQAAKLPQMHSNLWELFIQVKGSKDPEAYETHLRDTDLRNRFYERFSMFARTLALALSSSSFLEATKRETIERYKKDLKFFQNLRAAVTFRYQEVIDFSEYEPRIRKLIDTHVGAGEVEQLCKPINLLNEGERRKVIEENGKSAGAKADMIASATRHAIEQEMAKDPAFYKKFSRLLEEVIEAYHEGRLRALEALEKIKDISTKVVTRTDDDIPAELGGKDMARRYFGQVRERIAAYGTYNEKTGAEIAIEIVDRIGRHKIRDWRTNPDALNRMRGEIDDILFEVEEKLGLNLSLDDHDAIIDRCIEVAIANED
;
A
#
# COMPACT_ATOMS: atom_id res chain seq x y z
N GLN A 1 -24.51 -25.32 -34.67
CA GLN A 1 -24.90 -23.88 -34.56
C GLN A 1 -25.33 -23.52 -33.12
N LYS A 2 -26.17 -24.33 -32.44
CA LYS A 2 -26.65 -24.06 -31.05
C LYS A 2 -25.51 -24.01 -30.04
N TYR A 3 -24.53 -24.92 -30.10
CA TYR A 3 -23.35 -24.95 -29.24
C TYR A 3 -22.47 -23.69 -29.36
N ASN A 4 -22.20 -23.23 -30.62
CA ASN A 4 -21.42 -22.01 -30.85
C ASN A 4 -22.10 -20.76 -30.27
N LYS A 5 -23.43 -20.67 -30.35
CA LYS A 5 -24.19 -19.56 -29.75
C LYS A 5 -24.07 -19.57 -28.20
N GLN A 6 -24.10 -20.75 -27.58
CA GLN A 6 -23.94 -20.90 -26.12
C GLN A 6 -22.53 -20.48 -25.69
N LEU A 7 -21.47 -20.90 -26.40
CA LEU A 7 -20.09 -20.52 -26.11
C LEU A 7 -19.87 -18.99 -26.26
N ILE A 8 -20.43 -18.40 -27.33
CA ILE A 8 -20.36 -16.96 -27.56
C ILE A 8 -21.07 -16.20 -26.43
N ASN A 9 -22.23 -16.67 -26.00
CA ASN A 9 -22.97 -16.04 -24.91
C ASN A 9 -22.25 -16.19 -23.57
N ALA A 10 -21.66 -17.36 -23.32
CA ALA A 10 -20.84 -17.61 -22.13
C ALA A 10 -19.58 -16.71 -22.10
N PHE A 11 -18.92 -16.52 -23.25
CA PHE A 11 -17.80 -15.58 -23.37
C PHE A 11 -18.22 -14.12 -23.10
N LYS A 12 -19.40 -13.70 -23.55
CA LYS A 12 -19.89 -12.34 -23.36
C LYS A 12 -20.23 -12.01 -21.89
N HIS A 13 -20.84 -12.95 -21.17
CA HIS A 13 -21.49 -12.69 -19.90
C HIS A 13 -21.02 -13.60 -18.75
N GLY A 14 -20.39 -14.72 -19.06
CA GLY A 14 -19.88 -15.69 -18.07
C GLY A 14 -18.44 -15.43 -17.66
N LYS A 15 -17.96 -16.20 -16.68
CA LYS A 15 -16.54 -16.21 -16.29
C LYS A 15 -15.68 -17.08 -17.22
N THR A 16 -16.27 -18.08 -17.86
CA THR A 16 -15.63 -19.04 -18.76
C THR A 16 -16.43 -19.17 -20.05
N PRO A 17 -15.80 -19.33 -21.23
CA PRO A 17 -14.35 -19.33 -21.46
C PRO A 17 -13.75 -17.91 -21.38
N GLU A 18 -12.47 -17.82 -20.98
CA GLU A 18 -11.73 -16.54 -20.93
C GLU A 18 -11.14 -16.17 -22.29
N ILE A 19 -10.89 -17.15 -23.15
CA ILE A 19 -10.32 -16.97 -24.49
C ILE A 19 -11.24 -17.57 -25.52
N ILE A 20 -11.48 -16.84 -26.62
CA ILE A 20 -12.17 -17.33 -27.79
C ILE A 20 -11.25 -17.27 -29.00
N ILE A 21 -11.07 -18.38 -29.71
CA ILE A 21 -10.24 -18.48 -30.91
C ILE A 21 -11.15 -18.54 -32.13
N VAL A 22 -10.94 -17.63 -33.07
CA VAL A 22 -11.77 -17.53 -34.26
C VAL A 22 -10.92 -17.36 -35.55
N VAL A 23 -11.45 -17.82 -36.65
CA VAL A 23 -10.91 -17.59 -37.98
C VAL A 23 -11.99 -16.87 -38.79
N ASP A 24 -11.80 -15.62 -39.13
CA ASP A 24 -12.71 -14.74 -39.89
C ASP A 24 -14.12 -14.55 -39.33
N LYS A 25 -14.47 -15.18 -38.21
CA LYS A 25 -15.77 -15.01 -37.54
C LYS A 25 -15.69 -13.96 -36.46
N LEU A 26 -16.83 -13.39 -36.08
CA LEU A 26 -16.98 -12.41 -35.00
C LEU A 26 -16.25 -11.07 -35.25
N LEU A 27 -15.70 -10.83 -36.40
CA LEU A 27 -15.16 -9.53 -36.81
C LEU A 27 -16.26 -8.49 -36.98
N THR A 28 -17.42 -8.94 -37.51
CA THR A 28 -18.61 -8.11 -37.67
C THR A 28 -19.75 -8.57 -36.76
N GLY A 29 -20.55 -7.64 -36.26
CA GLY A 29 -21.75 -7.95 -35.46
C GLY A 29 -21.50 -8.58 -34.07
N PHE A 30 -20.24 -8.77 -33.66
CA PHE A 30 -19.91 -9.30 -32.35
C PHE A 30 -19.69 -8.16 -31.35
N ASP A 31 -20.43 -8.17 -30.26
CA ASP A 31 -20.35 -7.19 -29.21
C ASP A 31 -20.03 -7.88 -27.90
N ALA A 32 -18.83 -7.60 -27.32
CA ALA A 32 -18.36 -8.03 -26.02
C ALA A 32 -17.46 -6.94 -25.42
N PRO A 33 -18.03 -5.90 -24.78
CA PRO A 33 -17.28 -4.76 -24.25
C PRO A 33 -16.19 -5.15 -23.25
N ARG A 34 -16.40 -6.23 -22.48
CA ARG A 34 -15.40 -6.81 -21.56
C ARG A 34 -14.16 -7.41 -22.24
N ASN A 35 -14.18 -7.61 -23.55
CA ASN A 35 -13.04 -8.15 -24.29
C ASN A 35 -11.89 -7.13 -24.28
N THR A 36 -10.79 -7.48 -23.59
CA THR A 36 -9.69 -6.56 -23.31
C THR A 36 -8.51 -6.78 -24.23
N VAL A 37 -8.28 -8.02 -24.70
CA VAL A 37 -7.08 -8.38 -25.46
C VAL A 37 -7.46 -9.03 -26.78
N LEU A 38 -6.83 -8.58 -27.86
CA LEU A 38 -6.89 -9.17 -29.18
C LEU A 38 -5.54 -9.76 -29.57
N TYR A 39 -5.48 -11.06 -29.81
CA TYR A 39 -4.29 -11.74 -30.34
C TYR A 39 -4.41 -11.90 -31.85
N LEU A 40 -3.52 -11.28 -32.62
CA LEU A 40 -3.43 -11.40 -34.09
C LEU A 40 -2.36 -12.43 -34.42
N ALA A 41 -2.79 -13.67 -34.70
CA ALA A 41 -1.91 -14.78 -35.05
C ALA A 41 -1.70 -14.97 -36.54
N ARG A 42 -2.37 -14.16 -37.39
CA ARG A 42 -2.25 -14.18 -38.84
C ARG A 42 -2.53 -12.80 -39.43
N LYS A 43 -2.04 -12.59 -40.65
CA LYS A 43 -2.33 -11.35 -41.40
C LYS A 43 -3.82 -11.20 -41.67
N LEU A 44 -4.39 -10.08 -41.25
CA LEU A 44 -5.72 -9.64 -41.58
C LEU A 44 -5.65 -8.61 -42.73
N LYS A 45 -6.64 -8.57 -43.58
CA LYS A 45 -6.78 -7.48 -44.58
C LYS A 45 -7.15 -6.20 -43.82
N GLU A 46 -6.75 -5.04 -44.33
CA GLU A 46 -6.91 -3.71 -43.76
C GLU A 46 -8.28 -3.48 -43.07
N HIS A 47 -9.37 -3.69 -43.82
CA HIS A 47 -10.73 -3.55 -43.31
C HIS A 47 -11.04 -4.52 -42.14
N SER A 48 -10.58 -5.76 -42.22
CA SER A 48 -10.78 -6.77 -41.17
C SER A 48 -9.95 -6.46 -39.91
N LEU A 49 -8.79 -5.84 -40.11
CA LEU A 49 -7.93 -5.42 -38.99
C LEU A 49 -8.61 -4.33 -38.14
N LEU A 50 -9.12 -3.27 -38.79
CA LEU A 50 -9.82 -2.20 -38.09
C LEU A 50 -11.09 -2.68 -37.39
N GLN A 51 -11.83 -3.60 -38.00
CA GLN A 51 -12.99 -4.22 -37.38
C GLN A 51 -12.61 -5.07 -36.14
N ALA A 52 -11.47 -5.74 -36.16
CA ALA A 52 -10.95 -6.51 -35.06
C ALA A 52 -10.51 -5.58 -33.89
N ILE A 53 -9.81 -4.48 -34.20
CA ILE A 53 -9.40 -3.45 -33.25
C ILE A 53 -10.60 -2.85 -32.55
N ALA A 54 -11.63 -2.47 -33.30
CA ALA A 54 -12.86 -1.91 -32.74
C ALA A 54 -13.58 -2.85 -31.74
N ARG A 55 -13.31 -4.17 -31.76
CA ARG A 55 -13.89 -5.13 -30.80
C ARG A 55 -13.28 -5.05 -29.41
N VAL A 56 -12.02 -4.68 -29.30
CA VAL A 56 -11.32 -4.53 -28.01
C VAL A 56 -11.26 -3.09 -27.53
N ASN A 57 -11.62 -2.12 -28.36
CA ASN A 57 -11.64 -0.69 -28.03
C ASN A 57 -13.04 -0.18 -27.63
N ARG A 58 -13.76 -0.95 -26.79
CA ARG A 58 -15.07 -0.56 -26.27
C ARG A 58 -14.97 -0.26 -24.77
N LEU A 59 -15.69 0.76 -24.34
CA LEU A 59 -15.77 1.14 -22.93
C LEU A 59 -16.45 0.04 -22.12
N HIS A 60 -15.87 -0.32 -20.99
CA HIS A 60 -16.43 -1.24 -20.00
C HIS A 60 -15.90 -0.87 -18.63
N GLU A 61 -16.69 -1.07 -17.58
CA GLU A 61 -16.30 -0.85 -16.21
C GLU A 61 -15.03 -1.66 -15.85
N GLY A 62 -14.04 -1.00 -15.29
CA GLY A 62 -12.72 -1.61 -14.99
C GLY A 62 -11.78 -1.80 -16.18
N LYS A 63 -12.09 -1.21 -17.34
CA LYS A 63 -11.27 -1.30 -18.55
C LYS A 63 -10.93 0.09 -19.07
N GLU A 64 -9.66 0.45 -19.04
CA GLU A 64 -9.17 1.74 -19.52
C GLU A 64 -8.86 1.74 -21.01
N SER A 65 -8.40 0.59 -21.56
CA SER A 65 -8.02 0.45 -22.97
C SER A 65 -8.14 -0.99 -23.47
N GLY A 66 -8.16 -1.18 -24.79
CA GLY A 66 -7.98 -2.48 -25.42
C GLY A 66 -6.50 -2.73 -25.73
N LEU A 67 -6.02 -3.96 -25.55
CA LEU A 67 -4.66 -4.38 -25.88
C LEU A 67 -4.66 -5.25 -27.13
N ILE A 68 -3.76 -4.98 -28.07
CA ILE A 68 -3.57 -5.79 -29.28
C ILE A 68 -2.18 -6.40 -29.23
N LEU A 69 -2.11 -7.72 -29.40
CA LEU A 69 -0.88 -8.49 -29.47
C LEU A 69 -0.75 -9.05 -30.89
N ASP A 70 0.12 -8.46 -31.68
CA ASP A 70 0.34 -8.85 -33.08
C ASP A 70 1.57 -9.76 -33.19
N TYR A 71 1.32 -11.02 -33.58
CA TYR A 71 2.35 -12.01 -33.87
C TYR A 71 2.70 -12.11 -35.37
N SER A 72 2.02 -11.36 -36.22
CA SER A 72 2.14 -11.49 -37.65
C SER A 72 2.68 -10.25 -38.34
N GLY A 73 2.97 -9.17 -37.61
CA GLY A 73 3.49 -7.91 -38.13
C GLY A 73 2.49 -7.14 -38.99
N VAL A 74 1.19 -7.32 -38.75
CA VAL A 74 0.11 -6.65 -39.52
C VAL A 74 -0.01 -5.19 -39.09
N ILE A 75 0.37 -4.86 -37.85
CA ILE A 75 0.25 -3.50 -37.32
C ILE A 75 1.21 -2.54 -38.02
N GLU A 76 2.30 -3.03 -38.63
CA GLU A 76 3.18 -2.20 -39.50
C GLU A 76 2.46 -1.58 -40.67
N SER A 77 1.39 -2.23 -41.18
CA SER A 77 0.52 -1.69 -42.25
C SER A 77 -0.71 -0.93 -41.70
N LEU A 78 -0.78 -0.71 -40.38
CA LEU A 78 -1.91 -0.04 -39.75
C LEU A 78 -1.99 1.45 -40.14
N ASP A 79 -0.82 2.11 -40.30
CA ASP A 79 -0.77 3.52 -40.68
C ASP A 79 -1.41 3.73 -42.08
N GLU A 80 -1.17 2.82 -43.03
CA GLU A 80 -1.81 2.85 -44.33
C GLU A 80 -3.31 2.58 -44.23
N ALA A 81 -3.72 1.68 -43.33
CA ALA A 81 -5.12 1.37 -43.09
C ALA A 81 -5.85 2.51 -42.37
N ILE A 82 -5.21 3.19 -41.44
CA ILE A 82 -5.74 4.35 -40.69
C ILE A 82 -5.88 5.54 -41.67
N ASP A 83 -4.88 5.81 -42.51
CA ASP A 83 -4.93 6.89 -43.49
C ASP A 83 -6.06 6.68 -44.52
N PHE A 84 -6.27 5.46 -44.95
CA PHE A 84 -7.37 5.13 -45.84
C PHE A 84 -8.76 5.30 -45.19
N TYR A 85 -8.88 4.96 -43.88
CA TYR A 85 -10.15 5.05 -43.16
C TYR A 85 -10.44 6.43 -42.58
N SER A 86 -9.43 7.21 -42.20
CA SER A 86 -9.63 8.60 -41.78
C SER A 86 -10.17 9.50 -42.92
N GLN A 87 -9.96 9.07 -44.17
CA GLN A 87 -10.56 9.70 -45.31
C GLN A 87 -12.03 9.30 -45.58
N LEU A 88 -12.50 8.21 -44.92
CA LEU A 88 -13.82 7.61 -45.13
C LEU A 88 -14.80 7.73 -43.97
N ALA A 89 -14.33 8.06 -42.78
CA ALA A 89 -15.17 8.17 -41.58
C ALA A 89 -14.60 9.25 -40.62
N ASP A 90 -15.50 10.00 -39.98
CA ASP A 90 -15.22 11.04 -38.99
C ASP A 90 -14.59 10.49 -37.70
N TYR A 91 -13.54 9.66 -37.78
CA TYR A 91 -12.79 9.19 -36.62
C TYR A 91 -11.48 9.96 -36.50
N ASP A 92 -11.24 10.52 -35.30
CA ASP A 92 -10.02 11.26 -34.99
C ASP A 92 -8.81 10.29 -35.02
N ARG A 93 -7.82 10.55 -35.89
CA ARG A 93 -6.55 9.78 -35.96
C ARG A 93 -5.86 9.63 -34.61
N ILE A 94 -5.98 10.66 -33.74
CA ILE A 94 -5.40 10.71 -32.40
C ILE A 94 -5.95 9.60 -31.51
N ASP A 95 -7.24 9.26 -31.60
CA ASP A 95 -7.87 8.22 -30.76
C ASP A 95 -7.42 6.81 -31.16
N LEU A 96 -7.07 6.60 -32.44
CA LEU A 96 -6.57 5.31 -32.93
C LEU A 96 -5.08 5.11 -32.65
N GLU A 97 -4.26 6.15 -32.79
CA GLU A 97 -2.81 6.10 -32.49
C GLU A 97 -2.52 5.86 -31.00
N GLN A 98 -3.34 6.36 -30.08
CA GLN A 98 -3.21 6.11 -28.65
C GLN A 98 -3.58 4.68 -28.24
N THR A 99 -4.30 3.96 -29.10
CA THR A 99 -4.82 2.61 -28.80
C THR A 99 -3.82 1.50 -29.17
N VAL A 100 -2.83 1.80 -30.02
CA VAL A 100 -1.87 0.80 -30.53
C VAL A 100 -0.50 1.02 -29.89
N THR A 101 -0.10 0.11 -29.02
CA THR A 101 1.27 0.08 -28.47
C THR A 101 2.08 -0.96 -29.24
N TYR A 102 3.09 -0.52 -29.95
CA TYR A 102 4.01 -1.42 -30.68
C TYR A 102 4.87 -2.19 -29.68
N ILE A 103 4.75 -3.52 -29.67
CA ILE A 103 5.53 -4.39 -28.77
C ILE A 103 7.03 -4.20 -29.02
N ALA A 104 7.44 -4.00 -30.28
CA ALA A 104 8.84 -3.73 -30.64
C ALA A 104 9.36 -2.45 -29.97
N ASP A 105 8.58 -1.37 -29.96
CA ASP A 105 8.98 -0.10 -29.32
C ASP A 105 9.04 -0.22 -27.79
N GLN A 106 8.11 -0.97 -27.22
CA GLN A 106 8.18 -1.25 -25.79
C GLN A 106 9.36 -2.17 -25.44
N ALA A 107 9.60 -3.21 -26.22
CA ALA A 107 10.75 -4.10 -26.05
C ALA A 107 12.09 -3.35 -26.19
N ALA A 108 12.17 -2.36 -27.09
CA ALA A 108 13.35 -1.50 -27.26
C ALA A 108 13.66 -0.66 -26.01
N LYS A 109 12.68 -0.37 -25.15
CA LYS A 109 12.87 0.34 -23.87
C LYS A 109 13.42 -0.54 -22.75
N LEU A 110 13.42 -1.87 -22.90
CA LEU A 110 13.80 -2.82 -21.86
C LEU A 110 15.21 -2.59 -21.29
N PRO A 111 16.26 -2.32 -22.11
CA PRO A 111 17.59 -2.03 -21.57
C PRO A 111 17.60 -0.81 -20.65
N GLN A 112 16.85 0.24 -21.00
CA GLN A 112 16.73 1.44 -20.19
C GLN A 112 15.97 1.18 -18.90
N MET A 113 14.85 0.46 -18.95
CA MET A 113 14.07 0.10 -17.75
C MET A 113 14.91 -0.74 -16.78
N HIS A 114 15.66 -1.70 -17.30
CA HIS A 114 16.60 -2.51 -16.51
C HIS A 114 17.71 -1.67 -15.89
N SER A 115 18.31 -0.75 -16.65
CA SER A 115 19.35 0.17 -16.17
C SER A 115 18.80 1.09 -15.06
N ASN A 116 17.64 1.70 -15.28
CA ASN A 116 16.98 2.59 -14.33
C ASN A 116 16.67 1.87 -12.99
N LEU A 117 16.29 0.59 -13.06
CA LEU A 117 16.07 -0.22 -11.87
C LEU A 117 17.37 -0.46 -11.09
N TRP A 118 18.44 -0.86 -11.76
CA TRP A 118 19.75 -1.07 -11.13
C TRP A 118 20.39 0.22 -10.62
N GLU A 119 20.05 1.37 -11.21
CA GLU A 119 20.54 2.67 -10.78
C GLU A 119 20.17 2.99 -9.33
N LEU A 120 18.99 2.53 -8.87
CA LEU A 120 18.59 2.67 -7.47
C LEU A 120 19.58 1.99 -6.50
N PHE A 121 20.30 0.98 -6.95
CA PHE A 121 21.17 0.14 -6.12
C PHE A 121 22.67 0.37 -6.32
N ILE A 122 23.09 1.49 -6.93
CA ILE A 122 24.50 1.76 -7.24
C ILE A 122 25.39 1.59 -5.99
N GLN A 123 24.91 2.05 -4.84
CA GLN A 123 25.66 2.03 -3.59
C GLN A 123 25.90 0.63 -3.02
N VAL A 124 25.01 -0.31 -3.32
CA VAL A 124 25.03 -1.69 -2.78
C VAL A 124 25.24 -2.74 -3.87
N LYS A 125 25.33 -2.31 -5.13
CA LYS A 125 25.50 -3.21 -6.27
C LYS A 125 26.76 -4.03 -6.15
N GLY A 126 26.60 -5.36 -6.19
CA GLY A 126 27.71 -6.30 -6.06
C GLY A 126 27.96 -6.77 -4.63
N SER A 127 27.18 -6.31 -3.65
CA SER A 127 27.17 -6.92 -2.32
C SER A 127 26.77 -8.40 -2.43
N LYS A 128 27.48 -9.25 -1.68
CA LYS A 128 27.12 -10.68 -1.55
C LYS A 128 26.09 -10.91 -0.46
N ASP A 129 25.85 -9.89 0.36
CA ASP A 129 24.89 -9.92 1.47
C ASP A 129 23.52 -9.44 0.97
N PRO A 130 22.49 -10.30 0.92
CA PRO A 130 21.14 -9.89 0.55
C PRO A 130 20.56 -8.81 1.47
N GLU A 131 20.90 -8.83 2.76
CA GLU A 131 20.42 -7.87 3.75
C GLU A 131 20.87 -6.44 3.45
N ALA A 132 22.02 -6.27 2.77
CA ALA A 132 22.50 -4.95 2.34
C ALA A 132 21.51 -4.27 1.37
N TYR A 133 20.87 -5.04 0.47
CA TYR A 133 19.86 -4.53 -0.45
C TYR A 133 18.56 -4.18 0.27
N GLU A 134 18.13 -5.02 1.22
CA GLU A 134 16.94 -4.75 2.04
C GLU A 134 17.11 -3.48 2.86
N THR A 135 18.24 -3.35 3.56
CA THR A 135 18.57 -2.18 4.38
C THR A 135 18.71 -0.91 3.55
N HIS A 136 19.24 -1.02 2.32
CA HIS A 136 19.32 0.11 1.39
C HIS A 136 17.94 0.67 1.07
N LEU A 137 16.91 -0.18 1.01
CA LEU A 137 15.51 0.21 0.78
C LEU A 137 14.76 0.61 2.07
N ARG A 138 15.45 1.04 3.13
CA ARG A 138 14.82 1.50 4.39
C ARG A 138 13.97 2.76 4.23
N ASP A 139 14.34 3.64 3.30
CA ASP A 139 13.60 4.86 2.98
C ASP A 139 12.34 4.54 2.17
N THR A 140 11.19 5.06 2.60
CA THR A 140 9.88 4.77 1.99
C THR A 140 9.79 5.27 0.55
N ASP A 141 10.34 6.45 0.24
CA ASP A 141 10.28 7.00 -1.12
C ASP A 141 11.19 6.21 -2.06
N LEU A 142 12.33 5.72 -1.56
CA LEU A 142 13.20 4.85 -2.33
C LEU A 142 12.53 3.49 -2.59
N ARG A 143 11.80 2.93 -1.61
CA ARG A 143 11.02 1.70 -1.79
C ARG A 143 9.91 1.87 -2.83
N ASN A 144 9.15 2.94 -2.75
CA ASN A 144 8.09 3.23 -3.72
C ASN A 144 8.65 3.34 -5.14
N ARG A 145 9.77 4.04 -5.33
CA ARG A 145 10.48 4.10 -6.61
C ARG A 145 10.97 2.73 -7.07
N PHE A 146 11.43 1.89 -6.15
CA PHE A 146 11.81 0.51 -6.46
C PHE A 146 10.63 -0.31 -6.96
N TYR A 147 9.49 -0.28 -6.28
CA TYR A 147 8.30 -1.02 -6.68
C TYR A 147 7.78 -0.57 -8.05
N GLU A 148 7.74 0.72 -8.29
CA GLU A 148 7.34 1.27 -9.59
C GLU A 148 8.29 0.81 -10.71
N ARG A 149 9.59 1.04 -10.56
CA ARG A 149 10.58 0.69 -11.59
C ARG A 149 10.65 -0.83 -11.82
N PHE A 150 10.52 -1.63 -10.77
CA PHE A 150 10.46 -3.08 -10.88
C PHE A 150 9.22 -3.54 -11.65
N SER A 151 8.05 -2.98 -11.36
CA SER A 151 6.81 -3.28 -12.08
C SER A 151 6.89 -2.91 -13.55
N MET A 152 7.48 -1.75 -13.88
CA MET A 152 7.74 -1.33 -15.27
C MET A 152 8.68 -2.30 -15.99
N PHE A 153 9.81 -2.65 -15.36
CA PHE A 153 10.76 -3.63 -15.91
C PHE A 153 10.10 -4.99 -16.17
N ALA A 154 9.36 -5.53 -15.18
CA ALA A 154 8.71 -6.82 -15.30
C ALA A 154 7.65 -6.84 -16.43
N ARG A 155 6.84 -5.79 -16.54
CA ARG A 155 5.86 -5.65 -17.64
C ARG A 155 6.54 -5.60 -19.02
N THR A 156 7.58 -4.78 -19.14
CA THR A 156 8.32 -4.60 -20.39
C THR A 156 9.03 -5.90 -20.78
N LEU A 157 9.60 -6.62 -19.82
CA LEU A 157 10.23 -7.92 -20.06
C LEU A 157 9.20 -8.97 -20.51
N ALA A 158 8.00 -8.98 -19.90
CA ALA A 158 6.92 -9.88 -20.33
C ALA A 158 6.54 -9.67 -21.79
N LEU A 159 6.38 -8.41 -22.22
CA LEU A 159 6.10 -8.06 -23.60
C LEU A 159 7.26 -8.45 -24.54
N ALA A 160 8.50 -8.16 -24.15
CA ALA A 160 9.68 -8.49 -24.93
C ALA A 160 9.82 -10.00 -25.14
N LEU A 161 9.62 -10.81 -24.10
CA LEU A 161 9.69 -12.29 -24.18
C LEU A 161 8.54 -12.91 -25.00
N SER A 162 7.46 -12.19 -25.25
CA SER A 162 6.39 -12.62 -26.15
C SER A 162 6.66 -12.28 -27.62
N SER A 163 7.70 -11.51 -27.93
CA SER A 163 8.05 -11.07 -29.28
C SER A 163 9.14 -11.96 -29.90
N SER A 164 8.82 -12.64 -31.01
CA SER A 164 9.78 -13.45 -31.75
C SER A 164 10.94 -12.59 -32.28
N SER A 165 10.66 -11.40 -32.79
CA SER A 165 11.68 -10.47 -33.28
C SER A 165 12.66 -10.03 -32.20
N PHE A 166 12.20 -9.80 -30.98
CA PHE A 166 13.08 -9.49 -29.85
C PHE A 166 13.96 -10.69 -29.48
N LEU A 167 13.40 -11.90 -29.46
CA LEU A 167 14.14 -13.13 -29.12
C LEU A 167 15.21 -13.44 -30.14
N GLU A 168 14.97 -13.18 -31.44
CA GLU A 168 15.93 -13.36 -32.51
C GLU A 168 17.03 -12.30 -32.51
N ALA A 169 16.68 -11.04 -32.24
CA ALA A 169 17.62 -9.91 -32.23
C ALA A 169 18.48 -9.82 -30.98
N THR A 170 18.05 -10.42 -29.85
CA THR A 170 18.71 -10.25 -28.56
C THR A 170 19.56 -11.47 -28.20
N LYS A 171 20.80 -11.23 -27.78
CA LYS A 171 21.72 -12.29 -27.34
C LYS A 171 21.11 -13.08 -26.17
N ARG A 172 21.22 -14.41 -26.22
CA ARG A 172 20.72 -15.31 -25.18
C ARG A 172 21.23 -14.98 -23.77
N GLU A 173 22.51 -14.61 -23.66
CA GLU A 173 23.10 -14.23 -22.36
C GLU A 173 22.42 -12.98 -21.78
N THR A 174 21.99 -12.04 -22.62
CA THR A 174 21.28 -10.83 -22.20
C THR A 174 19.89 -11.18 -21.69
N ILE A 175 19.17 -12.07 -22.38
CA ILE A 175 17.86 -12.54 -21.96
C ILE A 175 17.97 -13.28 -20.61
N GLU A 176 18.93 -14.18 -20.46
CA GLU A 176 19.15 -14.91 -19.22
C GLU A 176 19.52 -13.98 -18.04
N ARG A 177 20.27 -12.90 -18.31
CA ARG A 177 20.53 -11.88 -17.30
C ARG A 177 19.25 -11.18 -16.85
N TYR A 178 18.39 -10.76 -17.79
CA TYR A 178 17.11 -10.13 -17.44
C TYR A 178 16.21 -11.06 -16.59
N LYS A 179 16.16 -12.35 -16.93
CA LYS A 179 15.41 -13.36 -16.18
C LYS A 179 15.96 -13.56 -14.77
N LYS A 180 17.29 -13.64 -14.63
CA LYS A 180 17.95 -13.75 -13.34
C LYS A 180 17.67 -12.52 -12.47
N ASP A 181 17.74 -11.33 -13.04
CA ASP A 181 17.50 -10.09 -12.34
C ASP A 181 16.02 -9.92 -11.98
N LEU A 182 15.10 -10.37 -12.83
CA LEU A 182 13.67 -10.44 -12.50
C LEU A 182 13.42 -11.26 -11.23
N LYS A 183 14.02 -12.46 -11.13
CA LYS A 183 13.90 -13.33 -9.95
C LYS A 183 14.52 -12.68 -8.72
N PHE A 184 15.70 -12.08 -8.86
CA PHE A 184 16.38 -11.37 -7.78
C PHE A 184 15.52 -10.24 -7.21
N PHE A 185 14.99 -9.36 -8.06
CA PHE A 185 14.17 -8.23 -7.62
C PHE A 185 12.79 -8.68 -7.09
N GLN A 186 12.23 -9.78 -7.58
CA GLN A 186 11.02 -10.35 -7.03
C GLN A 186 11.23 -10.83 -5.59
N ASN A 187 12.32 -11.55 -5.34
CA ASN A 187 12.67 -12.01 -4.00
C ASN A 187 12.97 -10.83 -3.07
N LEU A 188 13.72 -9.83 -3.56
CA LEU A 188 14.01 -8.61 -2.82
C LEU A 188 12.71 -7.87 -2.46
N ARG A 189 11.77 -7.73 -3.40
CA ARG A 189 10.48 -7.12 -3.13
C ARG A 189 9.74 -7.84 -2.01
N ALA A 190 9.66 -9.17 -2.07
CA ALA A 190 9.02 -9.99 -1.05
C ALA A 190 9.67 -9.81 0.33
N ALA A 191 11.01 -9.86 0.40
CA ALA A 191 11.78 -9.67 1.63
C ALA A 191 11.55 -8.27 2.24
N VAL A 192 11.59 -7.23 1.40
CA VAL A 192 11.42 -5.82 1.82
C VAL A 192 10.00 -5.55 2.28
N THR A 193 8.98 -6.00 1.54
CA THR A 193 7.57 -5.88 1.95
C THR A 193 7.34 -6.53 3.32
N PHE A 194 7.93 -7.70 3.56
CA PHE A 194 7.85 -8.40 4.83
C PHE A 194 8.63 -7.67 5.95
N ARG A 195 9.85 -7.20 5.67
CA ARG A 195 10.71 -6.49 6.64
C ARG A 195 10.08 -5.20 7.15
N TYR A 196 9.47 -4.43 6.24
CA TYR A 196 8.86 -3.14 6.57
C TYR A 196 7.35 -3.22 6.80
N GLN A 197 6.78 -4.44 6.84
CA GLN A 197 5.37 -4.73 7.13
C GLN A 197 4.40 -3.89 6.29
N GLU A 198 4.75 -3.68 5.02
CA GLU A 198 3.94 -2.86 4.14
C GLU A 198 2.68 -3.61 3.70
N VAL A 199 1.53 -2.93 3.82
CA VAL A 199 0.24 -3.39 3.29
C VAL A 199 0.06 -2.80 1.89
N ILE A 200 0.81 -3.31 0.92
CA ILE A 200 0.67 -2.88 -0.47
C ILE A 200 -0.18 -3.91 -1.19
N ASP A 201 -1.26 -3.45 -1.83
CA ASP A 201 -2.07 -4.32 -2.68
C ASP A 201 -1.38 -4.54 -4.03
N PHE A 202 -0.65 -5.63 -4.14
CA PHE A 202 -0.04 -6.09 -5.38
C PHE A 202 -0.97 -7.01 -6.19
N SER A 203 -2.23 -7.19 -5.79
CA SER A 203 -3.15 -8.17 -6.38
C SER A 203 -3.31 -8.02 -7.89
N GLU A 204 -3.18 -6.81 -8.41
CA GLU A 204 -3.26 -6.54 -9.84
C GLU A 204 -2.03 -7.05 -10.63
N TYR A 205 -0.83 -6.96 -10.04
CA TYR A 205 0.44 -7.23 -10.74
C TYR A 205 1.07 -8.56 -10.36
N GLU A 206 0.89 -9.01 -9.13
CA GLU A 206 1.51 -10.21 -8.58
C GLU A 206 1.25 -11.48 -9.39
N PRO A 207 -0.01 -11.78 -9.79
CA PRO A 207 -0.29 -12.97 -10.60
C PRO A 207 0.43 -12.94 -11.96
N ARG A 208 0.57 -11.74 -12.55
CA ARG A 208 1.24 -11.55 -13.84
C ARG A 208 2.75 -11.75 -13.74
N ILE A 209 3.38 -11.19 -12.71
CA ILE A 209 4.82 -11.33 -12.45
C ILE A 209 5.13 -12.78 -12.09
N ARG A 210 4.33 -13.42 -11.25
CA ARG A 210 4.47 -14.83 -10.90
C ARG A 210 4.38 -15.72 -12.13
N LYS A 211 3.36 -15.53 -12.97
CA LYS A 211 3.21 -16.26 -14.23
C LYS A 211 4.41 -16.06 -15.16
N LEU A 212 4.95 -14.85 -15.24
CA LEU A 212 6.14 -14.55 -16.03
C LEU A 212 7.35 -15.34 -15.53
N ILE A 213 7.57 -15.38 -14.21
CA ILE A 213 8.65 -16.14 -13.57
C ILE A 213 8.46 -17.64 -13.82
N ASP A 214 7.29 -18.18 -13.55
CA ASP A 214 6.99 -19.61 -13.75
C ASP A 214 7.18 -20.05 -15.20
N THR A 215 6.78 -19.19 -16.15
CA THR A 215 6.83 -19.53 -17.58
C THR A 215 8.25 -19.45 -18.16
N HIS A 216 9.04 -18.45 -17.74
CA HIS A 216 10.31 -18.12 -18.41
C HIS A 216 11.56 -18.32 -17.57
N VAL A 217 11.43 -18.41 -16.26
CA VAL A 217 12.56 -18.54 -15.31
C VAL A 217 12.62 -19.94 -14.69
N GLY A 218 11.49 -20.66 -14.67
CA GLY A 218 11.33 -21.97 -14.05
C GLY A 218 10.84 -21.88 -12.60
N ALA A 219 10.14 -22.94 -12.15
CA ALA A 219 9.61 -23.06 -10.81
C ALA A 219 10.76 -23.16 -9.79
N GLY A 220 11.17 -22.03 -9.26
CA GLY A 220 11.95 -21.95 -8.03
C GLY A 220 11.02 -21.48 -6.92
N GLU A 221 11.31 -21.83 -5.69
CA GLU A 221 10.58 -21.29 -4.55
C GLU A 221 10.60 -19.76 -4.61
N VAL A 222 9.47 -19.18 -5.06
CA VAL A 222 9.18 -17.77 -4.84
C VAL A 222 8.69 -17.73 -3.42
N GLU A 223 9.39 -17.03 -2.53
CA GLU A 223 8.90 -16.80 -1.17
C GLU A 223 7.50 -16.22 -1.26
N GLN A 224 6.57 -16.90 -0.61
CA GLN A 224 5.17 -16.49 -0.58
C GLN A 224 5.13 -15.14 0.16
N LEU A 225 4.51 -14.13 -0.42
CA LEU A 225 4.28 -12.85 0.26
C LEU A 225 3.51 -13.15 1.55
N CYS A 226 4.19 -13.05 2.68
CA CYS A 226 3.57 -13.22 3.98
C CYS A 226 2.63 -12.03 4.24
N LYS A 227 1.48 -12.32 4.83
CA LYS A 227 0.58 -11.25 5.31
C LYS A 227 1.30 -10.41 6.37
N PRO A 228 1.02 -9.10 6.45
CA PRO A 228 1.52 -8.26 7.52
C PRO A 228 1.22 -8.88 8.89
N ILE A 229 2.15 -8.73 9.81
CA ILE A 229 2.04 -9.29 11.16
C ILE A 229 1.09 -8.43 11.97
N ASN A 230 0.07 -9.04 12.54
CA ASN A 230 -0.78 -8.35 13.50
C ASN A 230 -0.13 -8.42 14.90
N LEU A 231 0.53 -7.34 15.32
CA LEU A 231 1.15 -7.25 16.64
C LEU A 231 0.16 -7.33 17.81
N LEU A 232 -1.10 -7.02 17.59
CA LEU A 232 -2.16 -7.19 18.59
C LEU A 232 -2.43 -8.68 18.86
N ASN A 233 -2.01 -9.55 17.94
CA ASN A 233 -2.05 -11.00 18.13
C ASN A 233 -0.73 -11.49 18.78
N GLU A 234 -0.80 -11.90 20.05
CA GLU A 234 0.36 -12.37 20.81
C GLU A 234 1.08 -13.55 20.14
N GLY A 235 0.33 -14.44 19.50
CA GLY A 235 0.89 -15.60 18.81
C GLY A 235 1.70 -15.23 17.57
N GLU A 236 1.26 -14.24 16.79
CA GLU A 236 1.98 -13.73 15.62
C GLU A 236 3.23 -12.96 16.05
N ARG A 237 3.10 -12.09 17.05
CA ARG A 237 4.22 -11.34 17.63
C ARG A 237 5.32 -12.29 18.14
N ARG A 238 4.97 -13.35 18.88
CA ARG A 238 5.91 -14.34 19.38
C ARG A 238 6.64 -15.06 18.26
N LYS A 239 5.95 -15.44 17.19
CA LYS A 239 6.56 -16.10 16.02
C LYS A 239 7.67 -15.25 15.41
N VAL A 240 7.46 -13.93 15.25
CA VAL A 240 8.48 -13.02 14.70
C VAL A 240 9.71 -12.92 15.59
N ILE A 241 9.48 -12.81 16.89
CA ILE A 241 10.57 -12.71 17.88
C ILE A 241 11.40 -13.99 17.91
N GLU A 242 10.74 -15.15 17.84
CA GLU A 242 11.34 -16.48 17.93
C GLU A 242 11.81 -17.04 16.58
N GLU A 243 11.50 -16.38 15.45
CA GLU A 243 11.85 -16.86 14.11
C GLU A 243 13.37 -17.04 13.95
N ASN A 244 13.80 -18.27 13.76
CA ASN A 244 15.19 -18.60 13.51
C ASN A 244 15.56 -18.29 12.05
N GLY A 245 16.70 -17.62 11.83
CA GLY A 245 17.24 -17.35 10.51
C GLY A 245 17.23 -15.87 10.09
N LYS A 246 16.57 -14.97 10.86
CA LYS A 246 16.63 -13.53 10.60
C LYS A 246 17.64 -12.83 11.50
N SER A 247 18.35 -11.82 10.97
CA SER A 247 19.24 -10.98 11.75
C SER A 247 18.48 -10.17 12.82
N ALA A 248 19.19 -9.73 13.85
CA ALA A 248 18.61 -8.85 14.88
C ALA A 248 18.11 -7.53 14.26
N GLY A 249 18.81 -7.02 13.23
CA GLY A 249 18.40 -5.84 12.49
C GLY A 249 17.09 -6.03 11.73
N ALA A 250 16.95 -7.15 10.99
CA ALA A 250 15.71 -7.46 10.28
C ALA A 250 14.52 -7.61 11.25
N LYS A 251 14.73 -8.26 12.41
CA LYS A 251 13.70 -8.37 13.46
C LYS A 251 13.34 -7.01 14.05
N ALA A 252 14.32 -6.13 14.28
CA ALA A 252 14.10 -4.78 14.77
C ALA A 252 13.22 -3.98 13.80
N ASP A 253 13.58 -3.97 12.49
CA ASP A 253 12.81 -3.26 11.47
C ASP A 253 11.38 -3.80 11.32
N MET A 254 11.20 -5.12 11.38
CA MET A 254 9.87 -5.76 11.31
C MET A 254 8.98 -5.35 12.48
N ILE A 255 9.48 -5.44 13.71
CA ILE A 255 8.72 -5.09 14.90
C ILE A 255 8.45 -3.58 14.94
N ALA A 256 9.43 -2.75 14.53
CA ALA A 256 9.26 -1.30 14.46
C ALA A 256 8.16 -0.92 13.46
N SER A 257 8.20 -1.49 12.26
CA SER A 257 7.21 -1.19 11.21
C SER A 257 5.81 -1.64 11.61
N ALA A 258 5.67 -2.82 12.20
CA ALA A 258 4.39 -3.31 12.71
C ALA A 258 3.88 -2.49 13.91
N THR A 259 4.79 -1.99 14.78
CA THR A 259 4.44 -1.10 15.90
C THR A 259 3.97 0.26 15.37
N ARG A 260 4.66 0.83 14.38
CA ARG A 260 4.24 2.08 13.72
C ARG A 260 2.83 1.95 13.13
N HIS A 261 2.55 0.86 12.44
CA HIS A 261 1.23 0.61 11.86
C HIS A 261 0.14 0.49 12.94
N ALA A 262 0.41 -0.21 14.04
CA ALA A 262 -0.51 -0.30 15.18
C ALA A 262 -0.75 1.09 15.82
N ILE A 263 0.28 1.92 15.96
CA ILE A 263 0.17 3.30 16.43
C ILE A 263 -0.71 4.13 15.50
N GLU A 264 -0.49 4.06 14.19
CA GLU A 264 -1.28 4.80 13.19
C GLU A 264 -2.76 4.44 13.22
N GLN A 265 -3.07 3.15 13.31
CA GLN A 265 -4.45 2.67 13.38
C GLN A 265 -5.20 3.14 14.64
N GLU A 266 -4.51 3.22 15.76
CA GLU A 266 -5.10 3.53 17.05
C GLU A 266 -4.92 5.02 17.45
N MET A 267 -4.21 5.82 16.63
CA MET A 267 -3.85 7.21 16.90
C MET A 267 -5.04 8.08 17.29
N ALA A 268 -6.17 7.95 16.60
CA ALA A 268 -7.36 8.75 16.87
C ALA A 268 -7.99 8.43 18.23
N LYS A 269 -7.79 7.21 18.77
CA LYS A 269 -8.38 6.78 20.01
C LYS A 269 -7.66 7.33 21.26
N ASP A 270 -6.36 7.57 21.15
CA ASP A 270 -5.54 8.13 22.23
C ASP A 270 -4.32 8.88 21.66
N PRO A 271 -4.53 10.09 21.10
CA PRO A 271 -3.46 10.81 20.42
C PRO A 271 -2.25 11.13 21.30
N ALA A 272 -2.45 11.43 22.59
CA ALA A 272 -1.34 11.78 23.51
C ALA A 272 -0.42 10.57 23.75
N PHE A 273 -1.01 9.40 24.02
CA PHE A 273 -0.27 8.15 24.22
C PHE A 273 0.48 7.75 22.94
N TYR A 274 -0.21 7.66 21.83
CA TYR A 274 0.39 7.17 20.59
C TYR A 274 1.41 8.11 19.98
N LYS A 275 1.26 9.43 20.07
CA LYS A 275 2.30 10.41 19.67
C LYS A 275 3.59 10.24 20.49
N LYS A 276 3.46 10.03 21.80
CA LYS A 276 4.63 9.77 22.67
C LYS A 276 5.40 8.55 22.20
N PHE A 277 4.71 7.42 21.98
CA PHE A 277 5.34 6.17 21.57
C PHE A 277 5.82 6.19 20.11
N SER A 278 5.15 6.92 19.22
CA SER A 278 5.63 7.18 17.86
C SER A 278 6.99 7.89 17.89
N ARG A 279 7.12 8.96 18.70
CA ARG A 279 8.38 9.68 18.84
C ARG A 279 9.49 8.80 19.42
N LEU A 280 9.21 8.06 20.49
CA LEU A 280 10.19 7.16 21.09
C LEU A 280 10.66 6.07 20.12
N LEU A 281 9.75 5.54 19.31
CA LEU A 281 10.06 4.55 18.29
C LEU A 281 10.98 5.15 17.20
N GLU A 282 10.67 6.34 16.71
CA GLU A 282 11.50 7.03 15.71
C GLU A 282 12.90 7.35 16.26
N GLU A 283 13.02 7.83 17.49
CA GLU A 283 14.31 8.09 18.13
C GLU A 283 15.19 6.84 18.21
N VAL A 284 14.61 5.67 18.50
CA VAL A 284 15.35 4.40 18.51
C VAL A 284 15.74 3.96 17.12
N ILE A 285 14.84 4.09 16.15
CA ILE A 285 15.10 3.74 14.74
C ILE A 285 16.20 4.63 14.16
N GLU A 286 16.15 5.94 14.36
CA GLU A 286 17.18 6.87 13.91
C GLU A 286 18.54 6.54 14.54
N ALA A 287 18.57 6.33 15.87
CA ALA A 287 19.81 5.97 16.57
C ALA A 287 20.41 4.65 16.06
N TYR A 288 19.58 3.69 15.69
CA TYR A 288 20.03 2.44 15.06
C TYR A 288 20.56 2.67 13.65
N HIS A 289 19.84 3.41 12.82
CA HIS A 289 20.24 3.67 11.43
C HIS A 289 21.51 4.53 11.33
N GLU A 290 21.75 5.42 12.26
CA GLU A 290 22.98 6.22 12.37
C GLU A 290 24.16 5.46 13.00
N GLY A 291 23.95 4.21 13.42
CA GLY A 291 24.97 3.38 14.06
C GLY A 291 25.28 3.74 15.52
N ARG A 292 24.46 4.60 16.14
CA ARG A 292 24.56 4.92 17.57
C ARG A 292 24.09 3.79 18.48
N LEU A 293 23.22 2.90 17.96
CA LEU A 293 22.75 1.68 18.63
C LEU A 293 23.14 0.46 17.81
N ARG A 294 23.50 -0.64 18.50
CA ARG A 294 23.67 -1.93 17.87
C ARG A 294 22.31 -2.58 17.59
N ALA A 295 22.26 -3.47 16.61
CA ALA A 295 21.01 -4.14 16.19
C ALA A 295 20.31 -4.88 17.37
N LEU A 296 21.06 -5.53 18.26
CA LEU A 296 20.48 -6.20 19.44
C LEU A 296 19.90 -5.20 20.45
N GLU A 297 20.58 -4.09 20.70
CA GLU A 297 20.11 -3.04 21.63
C GLU A 297 18.86 -2.34 21.06
N ALA A 298 18.85 -2.06 19.78
CA ALA A 298 17.70 -1.51 19.09
C ALA A 298 16.51 -2.48 19.16
N LEU A 299 16.73 -3.77 18.89
CA LEU A 299 15.69 -4.80 18.97
C LEU A 299 15.05 -4.87 20.37
N GLU A 300 15.84 -4.84 21.43
CA GLU A 300 15.31 -4.88 22.80
C GLU A 300 14.49 -3.63 23.15
N LYS A 301 14.96 -2.43 22.77
CA LYS A 301 14.20 -1.18 22.97
C LYS A 301 12.89 -1.16 22.16
N ILE A 302 12.93 -1.59 20.91
CA ILE A 302 11.75 -1.66 20.06
C ILE A 302 10.74 -2.68 20.59
N LYS A 303 11.19 -3.83 21.12
CA LYS A 303 10.32 -4.80 21.80
C LYS A 303 9.63 -4.22 23.03
N ASP A 304 10.35 -3.44 23.86
CA ASP A 304 9.77 -2.78 25.03
C ASP A 304 8.68 -1.78 24.60
N ILE A 305 8.99 -0.90 23.63
CA ILE A 305 8.03 0.05 23.06
C ILE A 305 6.82 -0.69 22.49
N SER A 306 7.03 -1.71 21.68
CA SER A 306 5.95 -2.53 21.09
C SER A 306 5.06 -3.16 22.17
N THR A 307 5.66 -3.66 23.24
CA THR A 307 4.92 -4.25 24.36
C THR A 307 4.06 -3.20 25.05
N LYS A 308 4.62 -2.02 25.36
CA LYS A 308 3.88 -0.90 25.97
C LYS A 308 2.73 -0.42 25.09
N VAL A 309 2.95 -0.32 23.77
CA VAL A 309 1.91 0.05 22.80
C VAL A 309 0.76 -0.96 22.79
N VAL A 310 1.07 -2.26 22.75
CA VAL A 310 0.05 -3.32 22.70
C VAL A 310 -0.71 -3.45 24.01
N THR A 311 0.01 -3.40 25.15
CA THR A 311 -0.60 -3.52 26.49
C THR A 311 -1.20 -2.22 27.00
N ARG A 312 -1.00 -1.12 26.25
CA ARG A 312 -1.41 0.25 26.67
C ARG A 312 -0.88 0.62 28.04
N THR A 313 0.36 0.26 28.33
CA THR A 313 1.03 0.60 29.58
C THR A 313 1.99 1.75 29.35
N ASP A 314 2.00 2.67 30.30
CA ASP A 314 2.95 3.77 30.36
C ASP A 314 3.37 3.97 31.82
N ASP A 315 4.66 4.12 32.06
CA ASP A 315 5.21 4.31 33.40
C ASP A 315 4.81 5.67 34.00
N ASP A 316 4.36 6.61 33.15
CA ASP A 316 3.95 7.97 33.53
C ASP A 316 2.44 8.09 33.84
N ILE A 317 1.70 6.98 33.89
CA ILE A 317 0.26 7.00 34.18
C ILE A 317 0.04 6.89 35.69
N PRO A 318 -0.69 7.84 36.30
CA PRO A 318 -1.01 7.78 37.73
C PRO A 318 -1.78 6.51 38.13
N ALA A 319 -1.47 5.99 39.34
CA ALA A 319 -2.10 4.77 39.82
C ALA A 319 -3.63 4.90 40.00
N GLU A 320 -4.14 6.11 40.19
CA GLU A 320 -5.57 6.46 40.30
C GLU A 320 -6.36 6.14 38.99
N LEU A 321 -5.66 6.05 37.85
CA LEU A 321 -6.21 5.70 36.56
C LEU A 321 -6.14 4.19 36.27
N GLY A 322 -5.72 3.38 37.25
CA GLY A 322 -5.69 1.93 37.13
C GLY A 322 -7.07 1.36 36.76
N GLY A 323 -7.16 0.64 35.63
CA GLY A 323 -8.42 0.06 35.13
C GLY A 323 -9.44 1.04 34.54
N LYS A 324 -9.11 2.32 34.37
CA LYS A 324 -10.01 3.36 33.86
C LYS A 324 -9.56 3.83 32.47
N ASP A 325 -9.79 3.03 31.45
CA ASP A 325 -9.26 3.26 30.10
C ASP A 325 -9.64 4.62 29.49
N MET A 326 -10.89 5.03 29.58
CA MET A 326 -11.32 6.33 29.06
C MET A 326 -10.68 7.51 29.79
N ALA A 327 -10.58 7.42 31.12
CA ALA A 327 -9.92 8.45 31.90
C ALA A 327 -8.42 8.58 31.56
N ARG A 328 -7.73 7.48 31.27
CA ARG A 328 -6.34 7.51 30.78
C ARG A 328 -6.18 8.30 29.49
N ARG A 329 -7.12 8.13 28.56
CA ARG A 329 -7.10 8.82 27.25
C ARG A 329 -7.30 10.32 27.42
N TYR A 330 -8.24 10.73 28.26
CA TYR A 330 -8.46 12.15 28.60
C TYR A 330 -7.30 12.73 29.40
N PHE A 331 -6.71 11.96 30.33
CA PHE A 331 -5.55 12.37 31.11
C PHE A 331 -4.40 12.85 30.22
N GLY A 332 -4.10 12.11 29.15
CA GLY A 332 -3.06 12.51 28.19
C GLY A 332 -3.34 13.86 27.54
N GLN A 333 -4.60 14.14 27.14
CA GLN A 333 -4.99 15.39 26.50
C GLN A 333 -4.93 16.58 27.47
N VAL A 334 -5.40 16.37 28.70
CA VAL A 334 -5.35 17.38 29.78
C VAL A 334 -3.90 17.69 30.15
N ARG A 335 -3.08 16.65 30.40
CA ARG A 335 -1.67 16.78 30.78
C ARG A 335 -0.86 17.56 29.75
N GLU A 336 -1.03 17.29 28.47
CA GLU A 336 -0.27 17.92 27.37
C GLU A 336 -0.37 19.46 27.42
N ARG A 337 -1.50 19.99 27.90
CA ARG A 337 -1.77 21.42 27.98
C ARG A 337 -1.54 22.03 29.36
N ILE A 338 -2.03 21.36 30.40
CA ILE A 338 -2.01 21.91 31.77
C ILE A 338 -0.64 21.75 32.44
N ALA A 339 0.17 20.77 32.03
CA ALA A 339 1.50 20.55 32.62
C ALA A 339 2.47 21.76 32.47
N ALA A 340 2.24 22.64 31.52
CA ALA A 340 3.01 23.86 31.35
C ALA A 340 2.75 24.91 32.45
N TYR A 341 1.66 24.75 33.21
CA TYR A 341 1.28 25.67 34.29
C TYR A 341 1.80 25.13 35.61
N GLY A 342 2.60 25.90 36.33
CA GLY A 342 3.49 25.50 37.42
C GLY A 342 2.85 24.88 38.68
N THR A 343 1.53 24.86 38.82
CA THR A 343 0.79 24.24 39.94
C THR A 343 0.20 22.88 39.61
N TYR A 344 0.39 22.40 38.36
CA TYR A 344 -0.07 21.07 37.91
C TYR A 344 0.67 19.95 38.66
N ASN A 345 -0.07 18.90 39.01
CA ASN A 345 0.48 17.63 39.43
C ASN A 345 -0.32 16.49 38.78
N GLU A 346 0.31 15.33 38.63
CA GLU A 346 -0.26 14.16 37.93
C GLU A 346 -1.56 13.64 38.57
N LYS A 347 -1.67 13.76 39.91
CA LYS A 347 -2.88 13.36 40.62
C LYS A 347 -4.08 14.25 40.26
N THR A 348 -3.87 15.57 40.20
CA THR A 348 -4.89 16.53 39.79
C THR A 348 -5.32 16.25 38.32
N GLY A 349 -4.36 15.99 37.43
CA GLY A 349 -4.68 15.61 36.04
C GLY A 349 -5.53 14.34 35.97
N ALA A 350 -5.25 13.35 36.83
CA ALA A 350 -6.06 12.13 36.90
C ALA A 350 -7.48 12.41 37.43
N GLU A 351 -7.63 13.26 38.45
CA GLU A 351 -8.94 13.69 38.98
C GLU A 351 -9.78 14.37 37.89
N ILE A 352 -9.19 15.32 37.14
CA ILE A 352 -9.83 16.01 36.00
C ILE A 352 -10.29 15.00 34.95
N ALA A 353 -9.43 14.08 34.56
CA ALA A 353 -9.75 13.11 33.54
C ALA A 353 -10.90 12.16 33.96
N ILE A 354 -10.95 11.76 35.23
CA ILE A 354 -12.05 10.96 35.77
C ILE A 354 -13.35 11.77 35.73
N GLU A 355 -13.31 13.04 36.12
CA GLU A 355 -14.49 13.91 36.15
C GLU A 355 -15.02 14.17 34.75
N ILE A 356 -14.14 14.34 33.75
CA ILE A 356 -14.53 14.43 32.32
C ILE A 356 -15.32 13.18 31.93
N VAL A 357 -14.84 11.97 32.23
CA VAL A 357 -15.56 10.72 31.92
C VAL A 357 -16.95 10.74 32.51
N ASP A 358 -17.07 11.09 33.80
CA ASP A 358 -18.34 11.05 34.54
C ASP A 358 -19.33 12.10 34.02
N ARG A 359 -18.90 13.34 33.76
CA ARG A 359 -19.79 14.40 33.29
C ARG A 359 -20.24 14.19 31.86
N ILE A 360 -19.32 13.94 30.91
CA ILE A 360 -19.71 13.75 29.52
C ILE A 360 -20.47 12.45 29.29
N GLY A 361 -20.24 11.42 30.13
CA GLY A 361 -20.97 10.16 30.06
C GLY A 361 -22.49 10.32 30.19
N ARG A 362 -22.96 11.34 30.92
CA ARG A 362 -24.40 11.65 31.11
C ARG A 362 -25.06 12.13 29.82
N HIS A 363 -24.29 12.62 28.86
CA HIS A 363 -24.78 13.17 27.59
C HIS A 363 -24.63 12.18 26.42
N LYS A 364 -24.11 10.97 26.65
CA LYS A 364 -24.03 9.90 25.65
C LYS A 364 -25.38 9.23 25.44
N ILE A 365 -26.28 9.99 24.79
CA ILE A 365 -27.61 9.49 24.34
C ILE A 365 -27.46 8.75 23.01
N ARG A 366 -28.55 8.14 22.53
CA ARG A 366 -28.56 7.49 21.22
C ARG A 366 -28.12 8.47 20.11
N ASP A 367 -27.22 8.05 19.25
CA ASP A 367 -26.66 8.82 18.12
C ASP A 367 -25.93 10.13 18.53
N TRP A 368 -25.44 10.22 19.79
CA TRP A 368 -24.80 11.41 20.33
C TRP A 368 -23.60 11.91 19.51
N ARG A 369 -22.87 11.01 18.83
CA ARG A 369 -21.68 11.35 18.03
C ARG A 369 -21.98 12.30 16.86
N THR A 370 -23.20 12.24 16.34
CA THR A 370 -23.67 13.08 15.23
C THR A 370 -24.69 14.13 15.69
N ASN A 371 -25.00 14.17 16.99
CA ASN A 371 -25.97 15.11 17.56
C ASN A 371 -25.28 16.38 18.07
N PRO A 372 -25.43 17.55 17.39
CA PRO A 372 -24.77 18.78 17.78
C PRO A 372 -25.13 19.23 19.21
N ASP A 373 -26.37 19.03 19.65
CA ASP A 373 -26.81 19.45 20.99
C ASP A 373 -26.14 18.63 22.09
N ALA A 374 -25.96 17.31 21.89
CA ALA A 374 -25.25 16.44 22.80
C ALA A 374 -23.77 16.83 22.87
N LEU A 375 -23.13 17.03 21.72
CA LEU A 375 -21.74 17.46 21.65
C LEU A 375 -21.50 18.82 22.29
N ASN A 376 -22.39 19.80 22.08
CA ASN A 376 -22.30 21.11 22.70
C ASN A 376 -22.45 21.05 24.23
N ARG A 377 -23.35 20.20 24.75
CA ARG A 377 -23.46 19.95 26.19
C ARG A 377 -22.20 19.32 26.77
N MET A 378 -21.62 18.33 26.10
CA MET A 378 -20.37 17.72 26.53
C MET A 378 -19.23 18.75 26.54
N ARG A 379 -19.16 19.63 25.55
CA ARG A 379 -18.19 20.73 25.48
C ARG A 379 -18.34 21.67 26.70
N GLY A 380 -19.57 22.07 27.01
CA GLY A 380 -19.87 22.90 28.18
C GLY A 380 -19.47 22.24 29.49
N GLU A 381 -19.74 20.95 29.66
CA GLU A 381 -19.32 20.22 30.87
C GLU A 381 -17.79 20.17 31.03
N ILE A 382 -17.03 20.01 29.93
CA ILE A 382 -15.55 20.04 30.00
C ILE A 382 -15.08 21.43 30.34
N ASP A 383 -15.67 22.46 29.75
CA ASP A 383 -15.34 23.86 30.02
C ASP A 383 -15.60 24.25 31.49
N ASP A 384 -16.73 23.84 32.05
CA ASP A 384 -17.07 24.01 33.45
C ASP A 384 -16.03 23.32 34.38
N ILE A 385 -15.60 22.10 34.04
CA ILE A 385 -14.52 21.43 34.77
C ILE A 385 -13.22 22.24 34.75
N LEU A 386 -12.84 22.77 33.59
CA LEU A 386 -11.62 23.55 33.44
C LEU A 386 -11.67 24.83 34.29
N PHE A 387 -12.79 25.55 34.31
CA PHE A 387 -12.98 26.72 35.18
C PHE A 387 -12.93 26.38 36.67
N GLU A 388 -13.57 25.29 37.12
CA GLU A 388 -13.48 24.81 38.47
C GLU A 388 -12.03 24.47 38.87
N VAL A 389 -11.25 23.91 37.97
CA VAL A 389 -9.83 23.60 38.15
C VAL A 389 -8.97 24.86 38.22
N GLU A 390 -9.24 25.85 37.37
CA GLU A 390 -8.56 27.15 37.41
C GLU A 390 -8.77 27.83 38.75
N GLU A 391 -10.01 27.88 39.24
CA GLU A 391 -10.32 28.48 40.55
C GLU A 391 -9.62 27.73 41.68
N LYS A 392 -9.67 26.38 41.66
CA LYS A 392 -9.09 25.54 42.70
C LYS A 392 -7.55 25.61 42.80
N LEU A 393 -6.89 25.70 41.66
CA LEU A 393 -5.43 25.65 41.53
C LEU A 393 -4.80 27.04 41.36
N GLY A 394 -5.58 28.10 41.20
CA GLY A 394 -5.09 29.43 40.87
C GLY A 394 -4.42 29.49 39.48
N LEU A 395 -4.90 28.69 38.54
CA LEU A 395 -4.44 28.70 37.17
C LEU A 395 -5.13 29.80 36.38
N ASN A 396 -4.54 30.17 35.25
CA ASN A 396 -5.15 31.05 34.28
C ASN A 396 -4.81 30.48 32.88
N LEU A 397 -5.63 29.54 32.43
CA LEU A 397 -5.49 28.90 31.14
C LEU A 397 -5.82 29.91 30.04
N SER A 398 -5.15 29.85 28.92
CA SER A 398 -5.56 30.62 27.73
C SER A 398 -6.84 30.04 27.14
N LEU A 399 -7.65 30.88 26.48
CA LEU A 399 -8.83 30.41 25.74
C LEU A 399 -8.46 29.35 24.69
N ASP A 400 -7.29 29.51 24.06
CA ASP A 400 -6.77 28.53 23.08
C ASP A 400 -6.49 27.17 23.74
N ASP A 401 -6.03 27.13 25.00
CA ASP A 401 -5.81 25.88 25.73
C ASP A 401 -7.13 25.23 26.17
N HIS A 402 -8.12 26.04 26.61
CA HIS A 402 -9.48 25.57 26.86
C HIS A 402 -10.05 24.89 25.64
N ASP A 403 -10.12 25.61 24.50
CA ASP A 403 -10.67 25.09 23.27
C ASP A 403 -9.91 23.84 22.80
N ALA A 404 -8.58 23.81 22.90
CA ALA A 404 -7.77 22.67 22.51
C ALA A 404 -8.03 21.44 23.39
N ILE A 405 -8.19 21.58 24.71
CA ILE A 405 -8.53 20.47 25.61
C ILE A 405 -9.93 19.94 25.29
N ILE A 406 -10.90 20.84 25.14
CA ILE A 406 -12.30 20.49 24.85
C ILE A 406 -12.37 19.73 23.52
N ASP A 407 -11.80 20.28 22.44
CA ASP A 407 -11.81 19.68 21.13
C ASP A 407 -11.17 18.28 21.15
N ARG A 408 -10.01 18.15 21.76
CA ARG A 408 -9.29 16.87 21.86
C ARG A 408 -10.06 15.82 22.68
N CYS A 409 -10.68 16.22 23.77
CA CYS A 409 -11.49 15.30 24.57
C CYS A 409 -12.72 14.83 23.80
N ILE A 410 -13.38 15.72 23.03
CA ILE A 410 -14.51 15.35 22.18
C ILE A 410 -14.06 14.44 21.00
N GLU A 411 -12.96 14.73 20.34
CA GLU A 411 -12.39 13.88 19.30
C GLU A 411 -12.10 12.46 19.83
N VAL A 412 -11.47 12.37 21.02
CA VAL A 412 -11.20 11.08 21.69
C VAL A 412 -12.51 10.37 22.06
N ALA A 413 -13.53 11.09 22.54
CA ALA A 413 -14.83 10.51 22.83
C ALA A 413 -15.48 9.90 21.59
N ILE A 414 -15.45 10.62 20.45
CA ILE A 414 -16.03 10.17 19.17
C ILE A 414 -15.28 8.97 18.61
N ALA A 415 -13.95 8.93 18.73
CA ALA A 415 -13.11 7.86 18.18
C ALA A 415 -13.19 6.54 18.96
N ASN A 416 -13.75 6.57 20.19
CA ASN A 416 -13.88 5.38 21.04
C ASN A 416 -15.32 4.88 21.08
N GLU A 417 -15.48 3.60 20.76
CA GLU A 417 -16.74 2.89 20.95
C GLU A 417 -16.86 2.48 22.42
N ASP A 418 -17.94 2.90 23.07
CA ASP A 418 -18.44 2.31 24.32
C ASP A 418 -19.78 1.66 24.04
#